data_ede9f7f2fa267006f1116338fb9c98e0
#
_entry.id   ede9f7f2fa267006f1116338fb9c98e0
#
_cell.length_a   1.000
_cell.length_b   1.000
_cell.length_c   1.000
_cell.angle_alpha   90.00
_cell.angle_beta   90.00
_cell.angle_gamma   90.00
#
_symmetry.space_group_name_H-M   'P 1'
#
loop_
_entity.id
_entity.type
_entity.pdbx_description
1 polymer ?
#
loop_
_entity_poly.entity_id
_entity_poly.type
_entity_poly.pdbx_seq_one_letter_code
_entity_poly.pdbx_strand_id
1 'polypeptide(L)'
;SAMSKAPLACDPGTHWIYGFSSELAAGIIEAVCDKPVNDVFKEMLFDPLGMKDTAAIFPDEQTKNRLVTLYAKDPDGNLVPGPDFFDKKHLPGKENEAGWARLYSSVEDYSRLLQMLACGGVYDGTRLMSSTTIDLMRTNGLTREQLLDFPDKGYGYGLGFRTVIDPAAGDLNGSIGAFGWTGGFGSWCEADPAEGLSIVYMHNLIPNDEQYYHPRVRTASYGLL
;
A
#
# COMPACT_ATOMS: atom_id res chain seq x y z
N SER A 1 21.46 -7.72 9.27
CA SER A 1 20.24 -7.07 9.77
C SER A 1 19.85 -7.68 11.11
N ALA A 2 19.29 -6.89 12.04
CA ALA A 2 18.81 -7.40 13.32
C ALA A 2 17.64 -8.39 13.12
N MET A 3 16.84 -8.17 12.08
CA MET A 3 15.69 -9.03 11.74
C MET A 3 16.09 -10.45 11.34
N SER A 4 17.28 -10.64 10.72
CA SER A 4 17.75 -11.99 10.35
C SER A 4 18.11 -12.87 11.55
N LYS A 5 18.14 -12.32 12.74
CA LYS A 5 18.42 -13.01 14.01
C LYS A 5 17.16 -13.25 14.85
N ALA A 6 16.03 -12.68 14.47
CA ALA A 6 14.76 -12.87 15.16
C ALA A 6 14.23 -14.29 14.88
N PRO A 7 13.63 -14.95 15.88
CA PRO A 7 12.98 -16.23 15.65
C PRO A 7 11.77 -16.06 14.73
N LEU A 8 11.49 -17.10 13.94
CA LEU A 8 10.27 -17.15 13.13
C LEU A 8 9.06 -17.33 14.05
N ALA A 9 7.93 -16.72 13.69
CA ALA A 9 6.68 -16.86 14.43
C ALA A 9 6.00 -18.22 14.13
N CYS A 10 6.26 -18.80 12.95
CA CYS A 10 5.76 -20.10 12.50
C CYS A 10 6.73 -20.67 11.46
N ASP A 11 6.54 -21.93 11.09
CA ASP A 11 7.26 -22.51 9.98
C ASP A 11 6.89 -21.81 8.67
N PRO A 12 7.87 -21.51 7.80
CA PRO A 12 7.61 -20.84 6.52
C PRO A 12 6.56 -21.58 5.68
N GLY A 13 5.58 -20.85 5.18
CA GLY A 13 4.53 -21.39 4.32
C GLY A 13 3.36 -22.06 5.06
N THR A 14 3.35 -22.09 6.41
CA THR A 14 2.26 -22.72 7.17
C THR A 14 1.13 -21.77 7.52
N HIS A 15 1.44 -20.50 7.82
CA HIS A 15 0.50 -19.48 8.26
C HIS A 15 0.67 -18.18 7.49
N TRP A 16 -0.39 -17.38 7.43
CA TRP A 16 -0.30 -15.98 7.01
C TRP A 16 -0.21 -15.09 8.24
N ILE A 17 0.81 -14.25 8.29
CA ILE A 17 1.03 -13.31 9.41
C ILE A 17 1.39 -11.95 8.82
N TYR A 18 0.65 -10.90 9.21
CA TYR A 18 1.02 -9.53 8.90
C TYR A 18 2.27 -9.12 9.70
N GLY A 19 3.31 -8.67 9.02
CA GLY A 19 4.56 -8.33 9.69
C GLY A 19 5.55 -7.58 8.79
N PHE A 20 6.84 -7.77 9.06
CA PHE A 20 7.94 -7.02 8.44
C PHE A 20 8.51 -7.68 7.18
N SER A 21 7.78 -8.58 6.52
CA SER A 21 8.28 -9.30 5.34
C SER A 21 8.67 -8.36 4.19
N SER A 22 7.99 -7.24 4.04
CA SER A 22 8.32 -6.27 3.00
C SER A 22 9.57 -5.45 3.32
N GLU A 23 9.95 -5.29 4.61
CA GLU A 23 11.26 -4.75 4.99
C GLU A 23 12.39 -5.69 4.54
N LEU A 24 12.17 -7.01 4.64
CA LEU A 24 13.13 -7.98 4.11
C LEU A 24 13.18 -7.93 2.58
N ALA A 25 12.03 -7.79 1.92
CA ALA A 25 11.97 -7.64 0.46
C ALA A 25 12.73 -6.39 0.00
N ALA A 26 12.58 -5.25 0.71
CA ALA A 26 13.35 -4.04 0.42
C ALA A 26 14.87 -4.29 0.53
N GLY A 27 15.32 -4.96 1.58
CA GLY A 27 16.72 -5.33 1.73
C GLY A 27 17.24 -6.29 0.65
N ILE A 28 16.40 -7.18 0.12
CA ILE A 28 16.73 -8.04 -1.02
C ILE A 28 16.87 -7.21 -2.29
N ILE A 29 15.97 -6.28 -2.53
CA ILE A 29 16.02 -5.36 -3.67
C ILE A 29 17.31 -4.55 -3.66
N GLU A 30 17.69 -3.98 -2.51
CA GLU A 30 18.94 -3.25 -2.35
C GLU A 30 20.17 -4.12 -2.66
N ALA A 31 20.19 -5.35 -2.15
CA ALA A 31 21.28 -6.28 -2.39
C ALA A 31 21.42 -6.72 -3.86
N VAL A 32 20.27 -6.87 -4.56
CA VAL A 32 20.25 -7.27 -5.97
C VAL A 32 20.58 -6.11 -6.89
N CYS A 33 20.08 -4.92 -6.58
CA CYS A 33 20.25 -3.72 -7.42
C CYS A 33 21.56 -2.95 -7.10
N ASP A 34 22.23 -3.26 -5.98
CA ASP A 34 23.38 -2.52 -5.44
C ASP A 34 23.08 -1.01 -5.31
N LYS A 35 21.87 -0.68 -4.88
CA LYS A 35 21.33 0.68 -4.74
C LYS A 35 20.36 0.75 -3.56
N PRO A 36 20.22 1.93 -2.91
CA PRO A 36 19.12 2.16 -1.95
C PRO A 36 17.75 1.89 -2.59
N VAL A 37 16.86 1.26 -1.86
CA VAL A 37 15.53 0.89 -2.38
C VAL A 37 14.72 2.09 -2.86
N ASN A 38 14.88 3.25 -2.21
CA ASN A 38 14.23 4.49 -2.63
C ASN A 38 14.68 4.93 -4.04
N ASP A 39 15.95 4.77 -4.37
CA ASP A 39 16.48 5.09 -5.69
C ASP A 39 15.96 4.10 -6.74
N VAL A 40 15.86 2.81 -6.39
CA VAL A 40 15.27 1.78 -7.26
C VAL A 40 13.79 2.11 -7.54
N PHE A 41 13.01 2.44 -6.52
CA PHE A 41 11.60 2.83 -6.71
C PHE A 41 11.48 4.12 -7.54
N LYS A 42 12.35 5.09 -7.29
CA LYS A 42 12.37 6.33 -8.06
C LYS A 42 12.61 6.04 -9.55
N GLU A 43 13.66 5.30 -9.89
CA GLU A 43 14.02 4.97 -11.26
C GLU A 43 12.96 4.09 -11.97
N MET A 44 12.43 3.07 -11.28
CA MET A 44 11.57 2.06 -11.89
C MET A 44 10.07 2.41 -11.88
N LEU A 45 9.62 3.25 -10.93
CA LEU A 45 8.20 3.56 -10.76
C LEU A 45 7.93 5.07 -10.75
N PHE A 46 8.59 5.84 -9.86
CA PHE A 46 8.16 7.22 -9.63
C PHE A 46 8.45 8.12 -10.82
N ASP A 47 9.66 8.08 -11.38
CA ASP A 47 10.02 8.89 -12.54
C ASP A 47 9.20 8.49 -13.80
N PRO A 48 9.09 7.20 -14.17
CA PRO A 48 8.26 6.81 -15.32
C PRO A 48 6.78 7.14 -15.18
N LEU A 49 6.23 7.14 -13.96
CA LEU A 49 4.84 7.50 -13.69
C LEU A 49 4.65 9.01 -13.42
N GLY A 50 5.73 9.77 -13.34
CA GLY A 50 5.67 11.19 -12.99
C GLY A 50 5.21 11.47 -11.55
N MET A 51 5.49 10.54 -10.62
CA MET A 51 5.13 10.62 -9.19
C MET A 51 6.13 11.51 -8.44
N LYS A 52 5.97 12.81 -8.54
CA LYS A 52 6.92 13.81 -8.02
C LYS A 52 6.82 14.06 -6.52
N ASP A 53 5.67 13.74 -5.94
CA ASP A 53 5.36 13.94 -4.52
C ASP A 53 5.38 12.62 -3.74
N THR A 54 6.08 11.62 -4.28
CA THR A 54 6.20 10.29 -3.69
C THR A 54 7.64 10.01 -3.28
N ALA A 55 7.87 9.74 -2.00
CA ALA A 55 9.19 9.42 -1.47
C ALA A 55 9.10 8.72 -0.10
N ALA A 56 10.14 7.96 0.24
CA ALA A 56 10.38 7.49 1.60
C ALA A 56 11.26 8.48 2.40
N ILE A 57 12.12 9.20 1.71
CA ILE A 57 13.02 10.21 2.27
C ILE A 57 12.73 11.54 1.57
N PHE A 58 12.43 12.59 2.33
CA PHE A 58 12.19 13.91 1.78
C PHE A 58 13.51 14.58 1.40
N PRO A 59 13.58 15.19 0.21
CA PRO A 59 14.81 15.82 -0.25
C PRO A 59 15.20 17.06 0.58
N ASP A 60 14.23 17.71 1.20
CA ASP A 60 14.43 18.94 1.96
C ASP A 60 13.27 19.21 2.94
N GLU A 61 13.47 20.20 3.82
CA GLU A 61 12.46 20.65 4.79
C GLU A 61 11.22 21.27 4.13
N GLN A 62 11.34 21.87 2.95
CA GLN A 62 10.19 22.46 2.25
C GLN A 62 9.23 21.35 1.81
N THR A 63 9.73 20.27 1.25
CA THR A 63 8.93 19.09 0.87
C THR A 63 8.31 18.46 2.09
N LYS A 64 9.07 18.31 3.18
CA LYS A 64 8.58 17.79 4.45
C LYS A 64 7.42 18.64 5.02
N ASN A 65 7.51 19.94 4.93
CA ASN A 65 6.46 20.86 5.44
C ASN A 65 5.13 20.77 4.65
N ARG A 66 5.08 20.04 3.54
CA ARG A 66 3.84 19.71 2.82
C ARG A 66 3.10 18.49 3.38
N LEU A 67 3.68 17.79 4.35
CA LEU A 67 2.98 16.69 5.00
C LEU A 67 1.74 17.19 5.72
N VAL A 68 0.65 16.44 5.52
CA VAL A 68 -0.60 16.70 6.24
C VAL A 68 -0.44 16.31 7.72
N THR A 69 -1.11 17.04 8.60
CA THR A 69 -1.15 16.72 10.02
C THR A 69 -1.86 15.39 10.25
N LEU A 70 -1.25 14.51 11.04
CA LEU A 70 -1.92 13.35 11.58
C LEU A 70 -2.80 13.82 12.75
N TYR A 71 -4.07 13.42 12.73
CA TYR A 71 -5.00 13.72 13.81
C TYR A 71 -5.28 12.49 14.68
N ALA A 72 -5.65 12.74 15.91
CA ALA A 72 -6.18 11.74 16.83
C ALA A 72 -7.50 12.22 17.43
N LYS A 73 -8.29 11.32 18.00
CA LYS A 73 -9.45 11.68 18.80
C LYS A 73 -9.05 11.76 20.27
N ASP A 74 -9.42 12.86 20.94
CA ASP A 74 -9.32 12.95 22.40
C ASP A 74 -10.42 12.11 23.09
N PRO A 75 -10.41 11.98 24.43
CA PRO A 75 -11.43 11.23 25.14
C PRO A 75 -12.87 11.75 24.95
N ASP A 76 -13.03 13.00 24.58
CA ASP A 76 -14.31 13.64 24.30
C ASP A 76 -14.74 13.49 22.82
N GLY A 77 -13.89 12.87 21.98
CA GLY A 77 -14.12 12.64 20.57
C GLY A 77 -13.76 13.80 19.65
N ASN A 78 -13.11 14.85 20.14
CA ASN A 78 -12.66 15.96 19.32
C ASN A 78 -11.38 15.60 18.57
N LEU A 79 -11.22 16.16 17.38
CA LEU A 79 -9.97 16.02 16.61
C LEU A 79 -8.89 16.92 17.19
N VAL A 80 -7.79 16.31 17.59
CA VAL A 80 -6.58 16.99 18.07
C VAL A 80 -5.38 16.55 17.23
N PRO A 81 -4.31 17.36 17.12
CA PRO A 81 -3.07 16.90 16.49
C PRO A 81 -2.59 15.61 17.17
N GLY A 82 -2.35 14.59 16.36
CA GLY A 82 -1.86 13.31 16.82
C GLY A 82 -0.37 13.31 17.13
N PRO A 83 0.18 12.16 17.54
CA PRO A 83 1.60 12.03 17.81
C PRO A 83 2.43 12.30 16.55
N ASP A 84 3.52 13.03 16.72
CA ASP A 84 4.50 13.22 15.67
C ASP A 84 5.42 11.99 15.56
N PHE A 85 4.99 11.01 14.79
CA PHE A 85 5.77 9.80 14.56
C PHE A 85 6.90 9.98 13.53
N PHE A 86 6.88 11.08 12.77
CA PHE A 86 7.56 11.09 11.48
C PHE A 86 8.59 12.21 11.31
N ASP A 87 8.66 13.12 12.27
CA ASP A 87 9.32 14.40 12.09
C ASP A 87 10.84 14.35 11.85
N LYS A 88 11.52 13.30 12.30
CA LYS A 88 12.99 13.28 12.28
C LYS A 88 13.62 12.15 11.46
N LYS A 89 12.83 11.23 10.93
CA LYS A 89 13.34 9.98 10.35
C LYS A 89 13.37 9.94 8.82
N HIS A 90 12.81 10.96 8.18
CA HIS A 90 12.62 10.98 6.72
C HIS A 90 13.44 12.05 6.01
N LEU A 91 14.43 12.61 6.70
CA LEU A 91 15.37 13.57 6.13
C LEU A 91 16.62 12.85 5.60
N PRO A 92 17.33 13.43 4.63
CA PRO A 92 18.60 12.90 4.12
C PRO A 92 19.59 12.61 5.26
N GLY A 93 20.29 11.50 5.18
CA GLY A 93 21.20 11.01 6.22
C GLY A 93 20.49 10.19 7.32
N LYS A 94 19.20 9.95 7.19
CA LYS A 94 18.39 9.09 8.03
C LYS A 94 17.82 7.89 7.25
N GLU A 95 18.42 7.60 6.12
CA GLU A 95 18.11 6.46 5.27
C GLU A 95 18.13 5.18 6.10
N ASN A 96 17.51 4.17 5.71
CA ASN A 96 17.44 2.84 6.31
C ASN A 96 16.65 2.69 7.60
N GLU A 97 16.12 3.75 8.14
CA GLU A 97 15.23 3.63 9.28
C GLU A 97 13.78 3.51 8.85
N ALA A 98 13.49 3.78 7.59
CA ALA A 98 12.13 3.97 7.13
C ALA A 98 11.56 2.75 6.43
N GLY A 99 12.37 1.92 5.79
CA GLY A 99 11.85 0.88 4.93
C GLY A 99 10.72 1.40 4.02
N TRP A 100 10.09 0.53 3.31
CA TRP A 100 8.96 0.86 2.42
C TRP A 100 7.65 1.10 3.19
N ALA A 101 7.54 0.70 4.46
CA ALA A 101 6.36 0.95 5.29
C ALA A 101 6.09 2.44 5.57
N ARG A 102 6.97 3.32 5.12
CA ARG A 102 6.92 4.76 5.35
C ARG A 102 7.01 5.54 4.05
N LEU A 103 6.43 5.01 3.00
CA LEU A 103 6.28 5.75 1.76
C LEU A 103 5.19 6.81 1.93
N TYR A 104 5.52 8.04 1.56
CA TYR A 104 4.59 9.16 1.46
C TYR A 104 4.27 9.43 0.02
N SER A 105 3.03 9.80 -0.23
CA SER A 105 2.54 10.11 -1.57
C SER A 105 1.38 11.11 -1.51
N SER A 106 1.01 11.64 -2.65
CA SER A 106 -0.24 12.37 -2.85
C SER A 106 -1.29 11.46 -3.50
N VAL A 107 -2.57 11.85 -3.39
CA VAL A 107 -3.67 11.16 -4.10
C VAL A 107 -3.39 11.14 -5.61
N GLU A 108 -2.89 12.25 -6.15
CA GLU A 108 -2.58 12.37 -7.58
C GLU A 108 -1.50 11.38 -8.02
N ASP A 109 -0.37 11.35 -7.32
CA ASP A 109 0.73 10.44 -7.67
C ASP A 109 0.32 8.97 -7.52
N TYR A 110 -0.32 8.63 -6.39
CA TYR A 110 -0.73 7.26 -6.15
C TYR A 110 -1.83 6.79 -7.12
N SER A 111 -2.67 7.72 -7.60
CA SER A 111 -3.66 7.42 -8.65
C SER A 111 -3.00 7.00 -9.97
N ARG A 112 -1.85 7.55 -10.33
CA ARG A 112 -1.10 7.15 -11.53
C ARG A 112 -0.61 5.71 -11.43
N LEU A 113 -0.10 5.32 -10.25
CA LEU A 113 0.27 3.93 -9.98
C LEU A 113 -0.94 3.00 -10.09
N LEU A 114 -2.07 3.36 -9.47
CA LEU A 114 -3.27 2.53 -9.51
C LEU A 114 -3.88 2.43 -10.91
N GLN A 115 -3.85 3.51 -11.69
CA GLN A 115 -4.26 3.47 -13.10
C GLN A 115 -3.36 2.53 -13.91
N MET A 116 -2.05 2.59 -13.73
CA MET A 116 -1.12 1.66 -14.35
C MET A 116 -1.47 0.21 -14.02
N LEU A 117 -1.78 -0.08 -12.76
CA LEU A 117 -2.18 -1.42 -12.31
C LEU A 117 -3.54 -1.84 -12.91
N ALA A 118 -4.55 -0.97 -12.89
CA ALA A 118 -5.87 -1.24 -13.45
C ALA A 118 -5.82 -1.43 -14.99
N CYS A 119 -4.90 -0.74 -15.67
CA CYS A 119 -4.70 -0.83 -17.11
C CYS A 119 -3.68 -1.93 -17.54
N GLY A 120 -3.47 -2.95 -16.71
CA GLY A 120 -2.63 -4.10 -17.05
C GLY A 120 -1.16 -3.74 -17.30
N GLY A 121 -0.62 -2.80 -16.52
CA GLY A 121 0.79 -2.42 -16.55
C GLY A 121 1.14 -1.29 -17.50
N VAL A 122 0.14 -0.53 -18.00
CA VAL A 122 0.34 0.60 -18.92
C VAL A 122 -0.16 1.90 -18.28
N TYR A 123 0.62 2.95 -18.39
CA TYR A 123 0.21 4.32 -18.02
C TYR A 123 0.68 5.30 -19.08
N ASP A 124 -0.22 6.17 -19.55
CA ASP A 124 0.03 7.19 -20.59
C ASP A 124 0.78 6.64 -21.80
N GLY A 125 0.33 5.47 -22.30
CA GLY A 125 0.94 4.79 -23.45
C GLY A 125 2.27 4.06 -23.15
N THR A 126 2.84 4.23 -21.97
CA THR A 126 4.09 3.57 -21.57
C THR A 126 3.81 2.30 -20.78
N ARG A 127 4.42 1.19 -21.20
CA ARG A 127 4.32 -0.08 -20.48
C ARG A 127 5.43 -0.18 -19.43
N LEU A 128 5.04 -0.28 -18.15
CA LEU A 128 5.95 -0.48 -17.04
C LEU A 128 6.04 -1.97 -16.63
N MET A 129 4.92 -2.68 -16.75
CA MET A 129 4.86 -4.12 -16.39
C MET A 129 4.08 -4.88 -17.45
N SER A 130 4.29 -6.19 -17.53
CA SER A 130 3.44 -7.04 -18.37
C SER A 130 2.08 -7.25 -17.71
N SER A 131 1.03 -7.45 -18.51
CA SER A 131 -0.30 -7.79 -17.99
C SER A 131 -0.28 -9.08 -17.18
N THR A 132 0.54 -10.04 -17.58
CA THR A 132 0.71 -11.31 -16.86
C THR A 132 1.35 -11.12 -15.49
N THR A 133 2.25 -10.12 -15.34
CA THR A 133 2.79 -9.76 -14.02
C THR A 133 1.70 -9.17 -13.13
N ILE A 134 0.85 -8.26 -13.66
CA ILE A 134 -0.29 -7.70 -12.92
C ILE A 134 -1.26 -8.82 -12.52
N ASP A 135 -1.56 -9.76 -13.42
CA ASP A 135 -2.42 -10.90 -13.11
C ASP A 135 -1.83 -11.78 -12.00
N LEU A 136 -0.52 -12.01 -12.01
CA LEU A 136 0.16 -12.73 -10.93
C LEU A 136 0.07 -11.96 -9.59
N MET A 137 0.26 -10.64 -9.61
CA MET A 137 0.20 -9.80 -8.41
C MET A 137 -1.16 -9.85 -7.72
N ARG A 138 -2.26 -9.94 -8.50
CA ARG A 138 -3.64 -9.98 -8.00
C ARG A 138 -4.22 -11.38 -7.87
N THR A 139 -3.46 -12.43 -8.12
CA THR A 139 -3.90 -13.82 -7.93
C THR A 139 -3.69 -14.22 -6.47
N ASN A 140 -4.73 -14.82 -5.85
CA ASN A 140 -4.57 -15.36 -4.51
C ASN A 140 -3.53 -16.47 -4.47
N GLY A 141 -2.50 -16.30 -3.68
CA GLY A 141 -1.43 -17.26 -3.44
C GLY A 141 -1.57 -18.06 -2.13
N LEU A 142 -2.59 -17.75 -1.31
CA LEU A 142 -2.79 -18.43 -0.03
C LEU A 142 -3.48 -19.77 -0.21
N THR A 143 -3.04 -20.77 0.54
CA THR A 143 -3.74 -22.03 0.68
C THR A 143 -5.04 -21.83 1.47
N ARG A 144 -5.89 -22.88 1.48
CA ARG A 144 -7.14 -22.83 2.25
C ARG A 144 -6.88 -22.67 3.75
N GLU A 145 -5.83 -23.28 4.27
CA GLU A 145 -5.43 -23.18 5.67
C GLU A 145 -4.94 -21.76 6.01
N GLN A 146 -4.13 -21.16 5.14
CA GLN A 146 -3.62 -19.79 5.33
C GLN A 146 -4.72 -18.73 5.21
N LEU A 147 -5.77 -18.99 4.41
CA LEU A 147 -6.94 -18.10 4.34
C LEU A 147 -7.71 -18.02 5.66
N LEU A 148 -7.59 -19.01 6.54
CA LEU A 148 -8.19 -18.95 7.89
C LEU A 148 -7.48 -17.93 8.80
N ASP A 149 -6.22 -17.63 8.51
CA ASP A 149 -5.44 -16.61 9.25
C ASP A 149 -5.65 -15.21 8.66
N PHE A 150 -6.17 -15.11 7.43
CA PHE A 150 -6.33 -13.82 6.75
C PHE A 150 -7.52 -13.05 7.35
N PRO A 151 -7.33 -11.80 7.81
CA PRO A 151 -8.34 -11.10 8.61
C PRO A 151 -9.56 -10.64 7.81
N ASP A 152 -9.39 -10.40 6.50
CA ASP A 152 -10.42 -9.78 5.67
C ASP A 152 -11.23 -10.86 4.94
N LYS A 153 -12.51 -11.01 5.29
CA LYS A 153 -13.42 -11.94 4.61
C LYS A 153 -13.62 -11.54 3.15
N GLY A 154 -13.72 -12.54 2.29
CA GLY A 154 -13.90 -12.32 0.85
C GLY A 154 -12.64 -11.95 0.11
N TYR A 155 -11.53 -11.80 0.82
CA TYR A 155 -10.21 -11.54 0.23
C TYR A 155 -9.26 -12.72 0.38
N GLY A 156 -8.36 -12.82 -0.59
CA GLY A 156 -7.09 -13.54 -0.51
C GLY A 156 -5.92 -12.56 -0.54
N TYR A 157 -4.71 -13.07 -0.72
CA TYR A 157 -3.49 -12.29 -0.76
C TYR A 157 -2.61 -12.72 -1.94
N GLY A 158 -2.23 -11.76 -2.76
CA GLY A 158 -1.33 -11.97 -3.90
C GLY A 158 0.10 -11.52 -3.58
N LEU A 159 0.77 -10.91 -4.54
CA LEU A 159 2.12 -10.39 -4.33
C LEU A 159 2.05 -8.95 -3.76
N GLY A 160 1.90 -8.86 -2.43
CA GLY A 160 1.86 -7.58 -1.72
C GLY A 160 0.49 -6.89 -1.65
N PHE A 161 -0.55 -7.49 -2.21
CA PHE A 161 -1.92 -6.96 -2.24
C PHE A 161 -2.93 -7.97 -1.70
N ARG A 162 -3.94 -7.49 -0.99
CA ARG A 162 -5.16 -8.27 -0.85
C ARG A 162 -5.93 -8.22 -2.16
N THR A 163 -6.58 -9.33 -2.50
CA THR A 163 -7.36 -9.46 -3.74
C THR A 163 -8.73 -10.02 -3.45
N VAL A 164 -9.76 -9.51 -4.10
CA VAL A 164 -11.15 -10.00 -3.96
C VAL A 164 -11.25 -11.38 -4.58
N ILE A 165 -11.67 -12.37 -3.79
CA ILE A 165 -11.88 -13.76 -4.24
C ILE A 165 -13.32 -14.23 -4.08
N ASP A 166 -14.07 -13.66 -3.12
CA ASP A 166 -15.48 -13.94 -2.87
C ASP A 166 -16.19 -12.66 -2.40
N PRO A 167 -16.74 -11.86 -3.33
CA PRO A 167 -17.44 -10.61 -2.97
C PRO A 167 -18.59 -10.81 -2.00
N ALA A 168 -19.32 -11.93 -2.11
CA ALA A 168 -20.48 -12.21 -1.25
C ALA A 168 -20.07 -12.49 0.20
N ALA A 169 -18.96 -13.22 0.41
CA ALA A 169 -18.45 -13.50 1.75
C ALA A 169 -17.87 -12.24 2.45
N GLY A 170 -17.44 -11.25 1.65
CA GLY A 170 -16.84 -10.01 2.16
C GLY A 170 -17.78 -8.82 2.21
N ASP A 171 -19.06 -8.96 1.80
CA ASP A 171 -19.98 -7.83 1.62
C ASP A 171 -19.38 -6.74 0.69
N LEU A 172 -18.73 -7.18 -0.40
CA LEU A 172 -18.00 -6.31 -1.31
C LEU A 172 -18.78 -6.09 -2.60
N ASN A 173 -18.69 -4.89 -3.16
CA ASN A 173 -19.26 -4.53 -4.47
C ASN A 173 -18.16 -4.34 -5.55
N GLY A 174 -17.00 -4.96 -5.39
CA GLY A 174 -15.94 -4.98 -6.40
C GLY A 174 -15.93 -6.28 -7.20
N SER A 175 -15.20 -6.28 -8.31
CA SER A 175 -15.02 -7.47 -9.15
C SER A 175 -14.09 -8.50 -8.49
N ILE A 176 -14.29 -9.77 -8.79
CA ILE A 176 -13.29 -10.80 -8.45
C ILE A 176 -11.96 -10.42 -9.12
N GLY A 177 -10.88 -10.39 -8.33
CA GLY A 177 -9.57 -9.97 -8.78
C GLY A 177 -9.31 -8.45 -8.70
N ALA A 178 -10.25 -7.64 -8.18
CA ALA A 178 -9.93 -6.31 -7.70
C ALA A 178 -8.92 -6.41 -6.55
N PHE A 179 -7.92 -5.54 -6.52
CA PHE A 179 -6.81 -5.68 -5.58
C PHE A 179 -6.28 -4.34 -5.09
N GLY A 180 -5.74 -4.32 -3.88
CA GLY A 180 -5.25 -3.10 -3.25
C GLY A 180 -4.75 -3.33 -1.84
N TRP A 181 -4.61 -2.26 -1.06
CA TRP A 181 -4.24 -2.32 0.35
C TRP A 181 -4.71 -1.10 1.14
N THR A 182 -4.50 -1.14 2.46
CA THR A 182 -4.81 -0.05 3.37
C THR A 182 -3.54 0.48 4.05
N GLY A 183 -3.60 1.72 4.52
CA GLY A 183 -2.54 2.32 5.33
C GLY A 183 -3.00 2.55 6.78
N GLY A 184 -2.07 2.42 7.73
CA GLY A 184 -2.36 2.51 9.15
C GLY A 184 -2.97 3.82 9.64
N PHE A 185 -2.90 4.88 8.83
CA PHE A 185 -3.50 6.19 9.15
C PHE A 185 -4.75 6.52 8.34
N GLY A 186 -5.27 5.54 7.59
CA GLY A 186 -6.57 5.63 6.92
C GLY A 186 -6.52 5.75 5.41
N SER A 187 -5.35 5.70 4.78
CA SER A 187 -5.29 5.58 3.33
C SER A 187 -5.82 4.22 2.87
N TRP A 188 -6.43 4.22 1.69
CA TRP A 188 -6.90 3.02 1.02
C TRP A 188 -6.77 3.18 -0.49
N CYS A 189 -6.44 2.09 -1.15
CA CYS A 189 -6.38 2.05 -2.60
C CYS A 189 -6.91 0.72 -3.13
N GLU A 190 -7.51 0.76 -4.33
CA GLU A 190 -7.96 -0.42 -5.05
C GLU A 190 -7.85 -0.19 -6.56
N ALA A 191 -7.36 -1.19 -7.27
CA ALA A 191 -7.41 -1.30 -8.72
C ALA A 191 -8.35 -2.44 -9.10
N ASP A 192 -9.30 -2.16 -9.97
CA ASP A 192 -10.22 -3.14 -10.54
C ASP A 192 -10.06 -3.17 -12.07
N PRO A 193 -9.22 -4.08 -12.60
CA PRO A 193 -9.00 -4.18 -14.04
C PRO A 193 -10.24 -4.63 -14.82
N ALA A 194 -11.21 -5.30 -14.18
CA ALA A 194 -12.42 -5.74 -14.87
C ALA A 194 -13.34 -4.55 -15.21
N GLU A 195 -13.38 -3.54 -14.34
CA GLU A 195 -14.15 -2.32 -14.52
C GLU A 195 -13.31 -1.16 -15.10
N GLY A 196 -11.99 -1.34 -15.22
CA GLY A 196 -11.08 -0.25 -15.57
C GLY A 196 -11.05 0.86 -14.52
N LEU A 197 -11.35 0.52 -13.27
CA LEU A 197 -11.49 1.44 -12.15
C LEU A 197 -10.22 1.45 -11.29
N SER A 198 -9.82 2.63 -10.85
CA SER A 198 -8.83 2.79 -9.77
C SER A 198 -9.37 3.76 -8.73
N ILE A 199 -9.19 3.42 -7.46
CA ILE A 199 -9.65 4.21 -6.33
C ILE A 199 -8.46 4.51 -5.42
N VAL A 200 -8.30 5.79 -5.06
CA VAL A 200 -7.35 6.23 -4.04
C VAL A 200 -8.10 7.12 -3.06
N TYR A 201 -8.04 6.75 -1.80
CA TYR A 201 -8.61 7.52 -0.71
C TYR A 201 -7.57 7.74 0.37
N MET A 202 -7.45 8.95 0.85
CA MET A 202 -6.49 9.31 1.90
C MET A 202 -7.14 10.18 2.95
N HIS A 203 -6.99 9.77 4.21
CA HIS A 203 -7.17 10.62 5.38
C HIS A 203 -6.06 10.31 6.39
N ASN A 204 -5.90 11.13 7.42
CA ASN A 204 -4.85 10.99 8.42
C ASN A 204 -5.45 11.05 9.82
N LEU A 205 -5.82 9.90 10.36
CA LEU A 205 -6.49 9.76 11.65
C LEU A 205 -5.97 8.54 12.43
N ILE A 206 -5.85 8.65 13.75
CA ILE A 206 -5.61 7.54 14.67
C ILE A 206 -6.67 7.53 15.78
N PRO A 207 -7.36 6.40 16.01
CA PRO A 207 -7.47 5.25 15.13
C PRO A 207 -8.09 5.65 13.79
N ASN A 208 -7.77 4.91 12.72
CA ASN A 208 -8.10 5.32 11.36
C ASN A 208 -9.57 5.11 10.95
N ASP A 209 -10.35 4.44 11.78
CA ASP A 209 -11.77 4.13 11.52
C ASP A 209 -12.03 3.51 10.12
N GLU A 210 -11.09 2.74 9.60
CA GLU A 210 -11.13 2.19 8.23
C GLU A 210 -12.40 1.37 7.95
N GLN A 211 -12.90 0.65 8.94
CA GLN A 211 -14.13 -0.14 8.85
C GLN A 211 -15.37 0.74 8.60
N TYR A 212 -15.29 2.02 8.94
CA TYR A 212 -16.35 2.98 8.67
C TYR A 212 -16.19 3.64 7.31
N TYR A 213 -14.98 4.11 6.97
CA TYR A 213 -14.75 4.96 5.79
C TYR A 213 -14.57 4.14 4.51
N HIS A 214 -13.74 3.09 4.51
CA HIS A 214 -13.36 2.40 3.29
C HIS A 214 -14.54 1.73 2.57
N PRO A 215 -15.47 1.02 3.26
CA PRO A 215 -16.65 0.45 2.58
C PRO A 215 -17.57 1.51 1.95
N ARG A 216 -17.67 2.68 2.59
CA ARG A 216 -18.52 3.78 2.07
C ARG A 216 -17.92 4.42 0.84
N VAL A 217 -16.62 4.67 0.86
CA VAL A 217 -15.89 5.18 -0.31
C VAL A 217 -15.98 4.19 -1.46
N ARG A 218 -15.77 2.89 -1.18
CA ARG A 218 -15.94 1.84 -2.18
C ARG A 218 -17.32 1.87 -2.81
N THR A 219 -18.37 1.81 -1.97
CA THR A 219 -19.75 1.79 -2.46
C THR A 219 -20.08 3.02 -3.29
N ALA A 220 -19.61 4.20 -2.87
CA ALA A 220 -19.81 5.43 -3.65
C ALA A 220 -19.08 5.37 -5.00
N SER A 221 -17.83 4.85 -5.03
CA SER A 221 -17.04 4.76 -6.26
C SER A 221 -17.65 3.79 -7.28
N TYR A 222 -18.03 2.59 -6.85
CA TYR A 222 -18.71 1.62 -7.73
C TYR A 222 -20.12 2.06 -8.13
N GLY A 223 -20.76 2.93 -7.36
CA GLY A 223 -22.04 3.52 -7.72
C GLY A 223 -21.98 4.54 -8.86
N LEU A 224 -20.78 4.88 -9.36
CA LEU A 224 -20.58 5.76 -10.50
C LEU A 224 -20.44 4.99 -11.83
N LEU A 225 -20.34 3.67 -11.79
CA LEU A 225 -20.29 2.79 -12.96
C LEU A 225 -21.71 2.44 -13.44
#